data_ad6e0ce63214ba6f969be1b095f12a28
#
_entry.id   ad6e0ce63214ba6f969be1b095f12a28
#
_cell.length_a   1.000
_cell.length_b   1.000
_cell.length_c   1.000
_cell.angle_alpha   90.00
_cell.angle_beta   90.00
_cell.angle_gamma   90.00
#
_symmetry.space_group_name_H-M   'P 1'
#
loop_
_entity.id
_entity.type
_entity.pdbx_description
1 polymer ?
#
loop_
_entity_poly.entity_id
_entity_poly.type
_entity_poly.pdbx_seq_one_letter_code
_entity_poly.pdbx_strand_id
1 'polypeptide(L)'
;PIPKPKKRKDAKSKDLFDESMGLGDGTQKYDPISIINELRTYVDAWRVLPSERDWMVTPDTARLLKHWRHYEFNGIRPFFCQVEAVEVAIWLTEVAPKMGKTGKKFLDYLASTNEDANPGLLRLALKLATGAGKTTVMSMLIAWQTVNAVRQPSSKKFTRGFLIVAPGLTIKDRLRVLQPNDPDSYYQSREIVPSDMLADLERAKIVITNYHSFKLRERVEISAGGRALLKGKRGEDLNTLETEGQMLQRVVPELMGMKNVMVLNDEAHHCYREKPGEDEEGDLKGDEKKDADSNREAARLWISGLEILAKKLGINRVIDLSATPFFLSGSGYAEGTLKTALEALYGHYEKTFELWEKEGIKVPPCFIVVCNNTSTSKLVFDYISGFHRENEDGSTELENGRLKLFRNFDDHGNPLARPNTLLIDSEQLESGEALDTNFRAMASDEIDRYRR
;
A
#
# COMPACT_ATOMS: atom_id res chain seq x y z
N PRO A 1 5.15 10.46 17.15
CA PRO A 1 6.42 10.76 16.47
C PRO A 1 7.09 9.46 16.00
N ILE A 2 7.73 9.50 14.86
CA ILE A 2 8.54 8.38 14.37
C ILE A 2 9.82 8.32 15.20
N PRO A 3 10.16 7.17 15.85
CA PRO A 3 11.38 7.06 16.65
C PRO A 3 12.62 7.21 15.77
N LYS A 4 13.61 7.97 16.25
CA LYS A 4 14.91 8.01 15.58
C LYS A 4 15.70 6.74 15.92
N PRO A 5 16.41 6.12 14.96
CA PRO A 5 17.27 4.99 15.24
C PRO A 5 18.38 5.41 16.22
N LYS A 6 18.65 4.57 17.24
CA LYS A 6 19.75 4.83 18.19
C LYS A 6 21.07 4.62 17.47
N LYS A 7 21.94 5.65 17.42
CA LYS A 7 23.32 5.51 16.91
C LYS A 7 24.08 4.51 17.79
N ARG A 8 24.55 3.40 17.23
CA ARG A 8 25.50 2.52 17.89
C ARG A 8 26.87 3.21 17.95
N LYS A 9 27.51 3.21 19.12
CA LYS A 9 28.75 3.95 19.38
C LYS A 9 30.01 3.31 18.77
N ASP A 10 29.96 2.08 18.32
CA ASP A 10 31.15 1.34 17.83
C ASP A 10 30.81 0.50 16.60
N ALA A 11 30.84 1.10 15.41
CA ALA A 11 30.92 0.33 14.18
C ALA A 11 31.80 1.04 13.16
N LYS A 12 32.97 0.48 12.94
CA LYS A 12 33.86 0.80 11.80
C LYS A 12 33.43 0.12 10.49
N SER A 13 32.20 -0.29 10.37
CA SER A 13 31.57 -0.76 9.12
C SER A 13 30.56 0.28 8.68
N LYS A 14 30.62 0.68 7.42
CA LYS A 14 29.55 1.45 6.77
C LYS A 14 28.25 0.74 7.08
N ASP A 15 27.39 1.40 7.85
CA ASP A 15 26.17 0.79 8.33
C ASP A 15 25.19 0.69 7.14
N LEU A 16 24.99 -0.52 6.63
CA LEU A 16 23.95 -0.81 5.64
C LEU A 16 22.56 -0.29 6.06
N PHE A 17 22.41 0.03 7.34
CA PHE A 17 21.18 0.60 7.92
C PHE A 17 20.94 2.07 7.57
N ASP A 18 22.00 2.86 7.33
CA ASP A 18 21.85 4.25 6.86
C ASP A 18 21.44 4.29 5.36
N GLU A 19 21.84 3.29 4.58
CA GLU A 19 21.45 3.13 3.18
C GLU A 19 20.07 2.43 3.04
N SER A 20 19.72 1.48 3.94
CA SER A 20 18.46 0.72 3.89
C SER A 20 17.24 1.52 4.35
N MET A 21 17.41 2.66 4.99
CA MET A 21 16.30 3.60 5.25
C MET A 21 15.85 4.30 3.96
N GLY A 22 16.35 3.86 2.80
CA GLY A 22 15.85 4.22 1.46
C GLY A 22 16.08 5.67 1.06
N LEU A 23 16.89 6.38 1.82
CA LEU A 23 17.02 7.84 1.76
C LEU A 23 18.48 8.26 1.75
N GLY A 24 19.36 7.32 1.55
CA GLY A 24 20.76 7.51 1.81
C GLY A 24 21.68 7.54 0.62
N ASP A 25 21.33 8.28 -0.40
CA ASP A 25 22.44 8.89 -1.15
C ASP A 25 22.81 10.19 -0.42
N GLY A 26 24.08 10.39 -0.09
CA GLY A 26 24.60 11.61 0.56
C GLY A 26 24.31 12.92 -0.18
N THR A 27 23.49 12.87 -1.21
CA THR A 27 22.93 13.97 -1.99
C THR A 27 21.54 14.41 -1.52
N GLN A 28 20.87 13.69 -0.58
CA GLN A 28 19.57 14.13 -0.10
C GLN A 28 19.68 15.36 0.80
N LYS A 29 19.15 16.47 0.30
CA LYS A 29 19.08 17.75 1.01
C LYS A 29 18.13 17.76 2.21
N TYR A 30 17.32 16.71 2.42
CA TYR A 30 16.19 16.72 3.37
C TYR A 30 16.17 15.45 4.21
N ASP A 31 15.93 15.60 5.52
CA ASP A 31 15.60 14.49 6.44
C ASP A 31 14.08 14.31 6.52
N PRO A 32 13.48 13.30 5.84
CA PRO A 32 12.04 13.14 5.80
C PRO A 32 11.44 12.77 7.16
N ILE A 33 12.17 12.08 8.02
CA ILE A 33 11.69 11.72 9.36
C ILE A 33 11.51 12.98 10.21
N SER A 34 12.47 13.89 10.15
CA SER A 34 12.41 15.17 10.88
C SER A 34 11.23 16.01 10.43
N ILE A 35 11.04 16.17 9.11
CA ILE A 35 9.97 17.00 8.58
C ILE A 35 8.58 16.40 8.79
N ILE A 36 8.43 15.08 8.72
CA ILE A 36 7.17 14.39 9.02
C ILE A 36 6.81 14.57 10.50
N ASN A 37 7.76 14.41 11.40
CA ASN A 37 7.52 14.63 12.84
C ASN A 37 7.18 16.09 13.15
N GLU A 38 7.85 17.03 12.50
CA GLU A 38 7.53 18.45 12.63
C GLU A 38 6.11 18.74 12.11
N LEU A 39 5.74 18.26 10.92
CA LEU A 39 4.38 18.38 10.38
C LEU A 39 3.33 17.84 11.35
N ARG A 40 3.56 16.67 11.93
CA ARG A 40 2.63 16.07 12.90
C ARG A 40 2.46 16.93 14.13
N THR A 41 3.52 17.60 14.60
CA THR A 41 3.42 18.54 15.72
C THR A 41 2.47 19.70 15.39
N TYR A 42 2.53 20.23 14.16
CA TYR A 42 1.60 21.29 13.73
C TYR A 42 0.16 20.78 13.57
N VAL A 43 -0.03 19.60 13.03
CA VAL A 43 -1.35 18.96 12.92
C VAL A 43 -1.93 18.68 14.31
N ASP A 44 -1.13 18.22 15.26
CA ASP A 44 -1.56 17.98 16.64
C ASP A 44 -1.98 19.29 17.33
N ALA A 45 -1.19 20.33 17.18
CA ALA A 45 -1.53 21.66 17.71
C ALA A 45 -2.82 22.22 17.07
N TRP A 46 -2.98 22.05 15.76
CA TRP A 46 -4.19 22.46 15.04
C TRP A 46 -5.43 21.66 15.46
N ARG A 47 -5.29 20.36 15.71
CA ARG A 47 -6.38 19.47 16.13
C ARG A 47 -7.02 19.89 17.45
N VAL A 48 -6.24 20.44 18.37
CA VAL A 48 -6.71 20.84 19.71
C VAL A 48 -7.21 22.29 19.79
N LEU A 49 -7.23 23.03 18.68
CA LEU A 49 -7.80 24.37 18.65
C LEU A 49 -9.29 24.34 19.05
N PRO A 50 -9.70 25.15 20.04
CA PRO A 50 -11.04 25.04 20.61
C PRO A 50 -12.16 25.59 19.70
N SER A 51 -11.84 26.50 18.79
CA SER A 51 -12.81 27.15 17.91
C SER A 51 -12.69 26.62 16.48
N GLU A 52 -13.79 26.17 15.89
CA GLU A 52 -13.86 25.77 14.48
C GLU A 52 -13.46 26.90 13.51
N ARG A 53 -13.64 28.19 13.94
CA ARG A 53 -13.22 29.35 13.14
C ARG A 53 -11.71 29.45 13.00
N ASP A 54 -10.96 28.93 13.96
CA ASP A 54 -9.51 28.98 13.99
C ASP A 54 -8.88 27.81 13.20
N TRP A 55 -9.70 26.82 12.79
CA TRP A 55 -9.23 25.68 12.01
C TRP A 55 -8.80 26.03 10.57
N MET A 56 -9.14 27.22 10.09
CA MET A 56 -8.74 27.72 8.76
C MET A 56 -9.16 26.81 7.60
N VAL A 57 -10.16 25.98 7.79
CA VAL A 57 -10.77 25.10 6.76
C VAL A 57 -12.09 25.70 6.27
N THR A 58 -12.73 25.04 5.30
CA THR A 58 -14.08 25.40 4.89
C THR A 58 -15.10 25.02 5.97
N PRO A 59 -16.29 25.64 6.02
CA PRO A 59 -17.35 25.24 6.96
C PRO A 59 -17.74 23.76 6.82
N ASP A 60 -17.77 23.24 5.59
CA ASP A 60 -18.12 21.84 5.33
C ASP A 60 -17.02 20.90 5.80
N THR A 61 -15.75 21.24 5.60
CA THR A 61 -14.61 20.50 6.16
C THR A 61 -14.64 20.53 7.69
N ALA A 62 -14.95 21.66 8.32
CA ALA A 62 -15.07 21.74 9.77
C ALA A 62 -16.18 20.81 10.31
N ARG A 63 -17.32 20.73 9.63
CA ARG A 63 -18.41 19.80 9.99
C ARG A 63 -17.98 18.34 9.88
N LEU A 64 -17.28 17.97 8.79
CA LEU A 64 -16.74 16.60 8.62
C LEU A 64 -15.73 16.26 9.70
N LEU A 65 -14.78 17.16 10.02
CA LEU A 65 -13.81 16.97 11.08
C LEU A 65 -14.48 16.78 12.44
N LYS A 66 -15.49 17.61 12.75
CA LYS A 66 -16.27 17.49 13.99
C LYS A 66 -16.99 16.14 14.05
N HIS A 67 -17.60 15.73 12.94
CA HIS A 67 -18.24 14.43 12.83
C HIS A 67 -17.26 13.28 13.09
N TRP A 68 -16.12 13.24 12.42
CA TRP A 68 -15.13 12.16 12.62
C TRP A 68 -14.49 12.12 14.00
N ARG A 69 -14.39 13.28 14.66
CA ARG A 69 -13.76 13.39 15.98
C ARG A 69 -14.72 13.11 17.13
N HIS A 70 -15.97 13.54 17.02
CA HIS A 70 -16.86 13.68 18.17
C HIS A 70 -18.25 13.04 18.01
N TYR A 71 -18.59 12.52 16.83
CA TYR A 71 -19.88 11.87 16.62
C TYR A 71 -19.94 10.53 17.37
N GLU A 72 -21.10 10.20 17.90
CA GLU A 72 -21.39 8.91 18.52
C GLU A 72 -21.86 7.95 17.42
N PHE A 73 -20.92 7.14 16.89
CA PHE A 73 -21.20 6.18 15.84
C PHE A 73 -22.01 5.01 16.39
N ASN A 74 -23.06 4.60 15.68
CA ASN A 74 -23.84 3.41 16.04
C ASN A 74 -23.07 2.11 15.78
N GLY A 75 -22.09 2.16 14.89
CA GLY A 75 -21.26 1.02 14.50
C GLY A 75 -19.78 1.25 14.80
N ILE A 76 -18.95 0.99 13.81
CA ILE A 76 -17.48 1.10 13.93
C ILE A 76 -17.05 2.56 13.77
N ARG A 77 -16.58 3.15 14.86
CA ARG A 77 -15.95 4.48 14.83
C ARG A 77 -14.64 4.44 14.02
N PRO A 78 -14.34 5.47 13.22
CA PRO A 78 -13.03 5.58 12.57
C PRO A 78 -11.88 5.54 13.57
N PHE A 79 -10.83 4.79 13.25
CA PHE A 79 -9.64 4.73 14.08
C PHE A 79 -8.88 6.05 14.04
N PHE A 80 -8.15 6.36 15.11
CA PHE A 80 -7.33 7.57 15.17
C PHE A 80 -6.40 7.72 13.96
N CYS A 81 -5.72 6.64 13.55
CA CYS A 81 -4.83 6.68 12.39
C CYS A 81 -5.53 7.01 11.07
N GLN A 82 -6.81 6.63 10.93
CA GLN A 82 -7.62 6.96 9.74
C GLN A 82 -7.97 8.44 9.73
N VAL A 83 -8.42 8.97 10.87
CA VAL A 83 -8.72 10.39 11.05
C VAL A 83 -7.45 11.22 10.84
N GLU A 84 -6.33 10.87 11.48
CA GLU A 84 -5.05 11.56 11.36
C GLU A 84 -4.56 11.62 9.90
N ALA A 85 -4.67 10.52 9.15
CA ALA A 85 -4.27 10.49 7.75
C ALA A 85 -5.04 11.51 6.90
N VAL A 86 -6.35 11.61 7.12
CA VAL A 86 -7.19 12.58 6.41
C VAL A 86 -6.94 14.00 6.92
N GLU A 87 -6.74 14.19 8.20
CA GLU A 87 -6.39 15.48 8.80
C GLU A 87 -5.08 16.05 8.23
N VAL A 88 -4.07 15.21 8.01
CA VAL A 88 -2.81 15.63 7.35
C VAL A 88 -3.10 16.09 5.92
N ALA A 89 -3.90 15.37 5.15
CA ALA A 89 -4.26 15.77 3.79
C ALA A 89 -5.06 17.09 3.77
N ILE A 90 -5.99 17.27 4.68
CA ILE A 90 -6.77 18.52 4.87
C ILE A 90 -5.83 19.66 5.27
N TRP A 91 -4.98 19.45 6.26
CA TRP A 91 -4.05 20.46 6.74
C TRP A 91 -3.12 20.96 5.62
N LEU A 92 -2.53 20.07 4.87
CA LEU A 92 -1.67 20.42 3.72
C LEU A 92 -2.42 21.14 2.60
N THR A 93 -3.73 20.90 2.46
CA THR A 93 -4.53 21.47 1.36
C THR A 93 -5.21 22.77 1.72
N GLU A 94 -5.76 22.89 2.93
CA GLU A 94 -6.57 24.03 3.32
C GLU A 94 -5.86 24.97 4.30
N VAL A 95 -5.08 24.42 5.24
CA VAL A 95 -4.47 25.15 6.37
C VAL A 95 -3.09 25.68 6.00
N ALA A 96 -2.18 24.81 5.54
CA ALA A 96 -0.80 25.18 5.23
C ALA A 96 -0.69 26.41 4.29
N PRO A 97 -1.50 26.52 3.21
CA PRO A 97 -1.44 27.72 2.34
C PRO A 97 -1.76 29.03 3.05
N LYS A 98 -2.45 28.97 4.20
CA LYS A 98 -2.84 30.14 5.01
C LYS A 98 -1.87 30.44 6.15
N MET A 99 -0.92 29.53 6.45
CA MET A 99 0.04 29.65 7.56
C MET A 99 1.33 30.39 7.20
N GLY A 100 1.36 31.14 6.10
CA GLY A 100 2.52 31.95 5.71
C GLY A 100 3.80 31.13 5.54
N LYS A 101 4.91 31.55 6.16
CA LYS A 101 6.21 30.91 6.01
C LYS A 101 6.24 29.47 6.51
N THR A 102 5.55 29.18 7.59
CA THR A 102 5.50 27.83 8.19
C THR A 102 4.82 26.84 7.26
N GLY A 103 3.64 27.16 6.77
CA GLY A 103 2.93 26.30 5.83
C GLY A 103 3.66 26.15 4.51
N LYS A 104 4.25 27.24 4.01
CA LYS A 104 5.05 27.23 2.78
C LYS A 104 6.22 26.25 2.84
N LYS A 105 6.94 26.17 3.99
CA LYS A 105 8.03 25.21 4.19
C LYS A 105 7.64 23.78 3.84
N PHE A 106 6.48 23.31 4.31
CA PHE A 106 6.00 21.95 4.05
C PHE A 106 5.55 21.77 2.60
N LEU A 107 4.91 22.78 2.02
CA LEU A 107 4.45 22.74 0.63
C LEU A 107 5.64 22.75 -0.34
N ASP A 108 6.65 23.58 -0.10
CA ASP A 108 7.86 23.64 -0.91
C ASP A 108 8.66 22.32 -0.81
N TYR A 109 8.74 21.72 0.38
CA TYR A 109 9.35 20.41 0.58
C TYR A 109 8.64 19.33 -0.25
N LEU A 110 7.31 19.25 -0.16
CA LEU A 110 6.53 18.30 -0.93
C LEU A 110 6.68 18.52 -2.44
N ALA A 111 6.67 19.77 -2.89
CA ALA A 111 6.83 20.10 -4.30
C ALA A 111 8.21 19.68 -4.82
N SER A 112 9.28 19.99 -4.07
CA SER A 112 10.66 19.62 -4.47
C SER A 112 10.83 18.10 -4.50
N THR A 113 10.39 17.40 -3.46
CA THR A 113 10.50 15.93 -3.41
C THR A 113 9.70 15.25 -4.52
N ASN A 114 8.51 15.78 -4.85
CA ASN A 114 7.71 15.26 -5.95
C ASN A 114 8.35 15.55 -7.32
N GLU A 115 8.93 16.73 -7.53
CA GLU A 115 9.59 17.04 -8.80
C GLU A 115 10.80 16.14 -9.04
N ASP A 116 11.56 15.83 -7.99
CA ASP A 116 12.70 14.92 -8.08
C ASP A 116 12.27 13.47 -8.38
N ALA A 117 11.20 12.99 -7.75
CA ALA A 117 10.78 11.59 -7.86
C ALA A 117 9.72 11.33 -8.96
N ASN A 118 8.80 12.27 -9.17
CA ASN A 118 7.65 12.12 -10.06
C ASN A 118 7.31 13.44 -10.78
N PRO A 119 8.14 13.90 -11.72
CA PRO A 119 7.93 15.17 -12.41
C PRO A 119 6.50 15.31 -12.95
N GLY A 120 5.84 16.41 -12.60
CA GLY A 120 4.48 16.69 -13.06
C GLY A 120 3.34 15.98 -12.32
N LEU A 121 3.62 15.18 -11.27
CA LEU A 121 2.62 14.55 -10.41
C LEU A 121 2.81 14.99 -8.96
N LEU A 122 1.82 15.60 -8.34
CA LEU A 122 1.83 15.87 -6.92
C LEU A 122 1.29 14.66 -6.15
N ARG A 123 2.20 13.84 -5.61
CA ARG A 123 1.89 12.63 -4.85
C ARG A 123 2.05 12.87 -3.35
N LEU A 124 1.12 12.36 -2.56
CA LEU A 124 1.18 12.34 -1.10
C LEU A 124 1.01 10.90 -0.62
N ALA A 125 2.05 10.35 -0.02
CA ALA A 125 2.03 8.99 0.51
C ALA A 125 1.54 8.97 1.96
N LEU A 126 0.48 8.22 2.22
CA LEU A 126 -0.06 7.94 3.55
C LEU A 126 0.33 6.52 3.97
N LYS A 127 1.24 6.43 4.94
CA LYS A 127 1.69 5.16 5.49
C LYS A 127 0.66 4.64 6.51
N LEU A 128 -0.02 3.58 6.17
CA LEU A 128 -1.04 2.93 6.99
C LEU A 128 -0.75 1.43 7.07
N ALA A 129 -0.69 0.89 8.27
CA ALA A 129 -0.46 -0.54 8.48
C ALA A 129 -1.50 -1.39 7.73
N THR A 130 -1.13 -2.63 7.41
CA THR A 130 -2.08 -3.61 6.89
C THR A 130 -3.20 -3.82 7.92
N GLY A 131 -4.45 -3.87 7.46
CA GLY A 131 -5.60 -3.97 8.36
C GLY A 131 -6.06 -2.65 9.02
N ALA A 132 -5.29 -1.55 8.91
CA ALA A 132 -5.67 -0.24 9.48
C ALA A 132 -6.88 0.43 8.78
N GLY A 133 -7.46 -0.20 7.76
CA GLY A 133 -8.64 0.30 7.06
C GLY A 133 -8.37 1.41 6.05
N LYS A 134 -7.40 1.20 5.15
CA LYS A 134 -7.11 2.11 4.03
C LYS A 134 -8.36 2.53 3.26
N THR A 135 -9.31 1.60 3.05
CA THR A 135 -10.59 1.86 2.37
C THR A 135 -11.44 2.91 3.11
N THR A 136 -11.44 2.91 4.44
CA THR A 136 -12.12 3.96 5.24
C THR A 136 -11.47 5.33 5.03
N VAL A 137 -10.13 5.39 4.96
CA VAL A 137 -9.42 6.64 4.65
C VAL A 137 -9.79 7.14 3.25
N MET A 138 -9.87 6.24 2.26
CA MET A 138 -10.34 6.60 0.90
C MET A 138 -11.75 7.18 0.93
N SER A 139 -12.70 6.55 1.66
CA SER A 139 -14.07 7.06 1.75
C SER A 139 -14.14 8.44 2.41
N MET A 140 -13.34 8.69 3.45
CA MET A 140 -13.25 10.00 4.10
C MET A 140 -12.65 11.07 3.16
N LEU A 141 -11.61 10.73 2.40
CA LEU A 141 -11.01 11.63 1.39
C LEU A 141 -12.00 11.98 0.28
N ILE A 142 -12.73 10.98 -0.24
CA ILE A 142 -13.76 11.17 -1.25
C ILE A 142 -14.88 12.05 -0.71
N ALA A 143 -15.34 11.79 0.50
CA ALA A 143 -16.38 12.58 1.16
C ALA A 143 -15.95 14.05 1.33
N TRP A 144 -14.76 14.29 1.88
CA TRP A 144 -14.22 15.64 2.04
C TRP A 144 -14.15 16.40 0.72
N GLN A 145 -13.59 15.79 -0.31
CA GLN A 145 -13.42 16.41 -1.62
C GLN A 145 -14.77 16.67 -2.30
N THR A 146 -15.67 15.67 -2.30
CA THR A 146 -16.95 15.76 -2.99
C THR A 146 -17.87 16.79 -2.37
N VAL A 147 -18.06 16.76 -1.05
CA VAL A 147 -18.94 17.70 -0.33
C VAL A 147 -18.49 19.14 -0.59
N ASN A 148 -17.17 19.40 -0.47
CA ASN A 148 -16.64 20.73 -0.75
C ASN A 148 -16.78 21.13 -2.22
N ALA A 149 -16.51 20.22 -3.17
CA ALA A 149 -16.65 20.53 -4.60
C ALA A 149 -18.11 20.80 -5.02
N VAL A 150 -19.06 20.15 -4.37
CA VAL A 150 -20.50 20.35 -4.64
C VAL A 150 -20.99 21.66 -4.05
N ARG A 151 -20.62 21.95 -2.79
CA ARG A 151 -21.10 23.14 -2.07
C ARG A 151 -20.30 24.40 -2.40
N GLN A 152 -19.08 24.25 -2.95
CA GLN A 152 -18.21 25.35 -3.37
C GLN A 152 -17.71 25.15 -4.81
N PRO A 153 -18.61 25.19 -5.81
CA PRO A 153 -18.29 24.83 -7.20
C PRO A 153 -17.26 25.75 -7.89
N SER A 154 -17.05 26.93 -7.37
CA SER A 154 -16.02 27.87 -7.84
C SER A 154 -14.60 27.54 -7.37
N SER A 155 -14.47 26.70 -6.35
CA SER A 155 -13.18 26.33 -5.77
C SER A 155 -12.44 25.34 -6.68
N LYS A 156 -11.21 25.69 -7.05
CA LYS A 156 -10.32 24.77 -7.79
C LYS A 156 -9.57 23.77 -6.89
N LYS A 157 -9.73 23.87 -5.56
CA LYS A 157 -9.04 23.02 -4.60
C LYS A 157 -9.67 21.65 -4.46
N PHE A 158 -10.96 21.53 -4.76
CA PHE A 158 -11.73 20.33 -4.54
C PHE A 158 -12.21 19.71 -5.85
N THR A 159 -12.43 18.43 -5.84
CA THR A 159 -12.93 17.67 -6.99
C THR A 159 -14.02 16.69 -6.57
N ARG A 160 -14.82 16.29 -7.54
CA ARG A 160 -15.78 15.18 -7.42
C ARG A 160 -15.49 14.04 -8.40
N GLY A 161 -14.34 14.10 -9.07
CA GLY A 161 -13.85 13.04 -9.96
C GLY A 161 -12.72 12.27 -9.32
N PHE A 162 -12.87 10.94 -9.21
CA PHE A 162 -11.91 10.07 -8.55
C PHE A 162 -11.54 8.89 -9.43
N LEU A 163 -10.25 8.62 -9.51
CA LEU A 163 -9.72 7.40 -10.07
C LEU A 163 -9.06 6.60 -8.95
N ILE A 164 -9.56 5.40 -8.71
CA ILE A 164 -8.98 4.48 -7.74
C ILE A 164 -8.26 3.38 -8.52
N VAL A 165 -6.97 3.25 -8.29
CA VAL A 165 -6.13 2.24 -8.95
C VAL A 165 -5.64 1.25 -7.93
N ALA A 166 -5.83 -0.04 -8.21
CA ALA A 166 -5.42 -1.15 -7.37
C ALA A 166 -4.57 -2.17 -8.16
N PRO A 167 -3.72 -2.97 -7.51
CA PRO A 167 -2.86 -3.92 -8.21
C PRO A 167 -3.63 -5.11 -8.81
N GLY A 168 -4.69 -5.58 -8.20
CA GLY A 168 -5.40 -6.80 -8.59
C GLY A 168 -6.85 -6.60 -8.99
N LEU A 169 -7.40 -7.57 -9.75
CA LEU A 169 -8.80 -7.56 -10.20
C LEU A 169 -9.78 -7.82 -9.04
N THR A 170 -9.45 -8.73 -8.14
CA THR A 170 -10.28 -9.08 -6.97
C THR A 170 -10.44 -7.92 -5.98
N ILE A 171 -9.50 -6.98 -5.96
CA ILE A 171 -9.54 -5.80 -5.11
C ILE A 171 -10.64 -4.84 -5.57
N LYS A 172 -10.96 -4.82 -6.87
CA LYS A 172 -12.04 -3.98 -7.41
C LYS A 172 -13.37 -4.26 -6.72
N ASP A 173 -13.72 -5.52 -6.50
CA ASP A 173 -14.97 -5.90 -5.85
C ASP A 173 -15.00 -5.47 -4.38
N ARG A 174 -13.86 -5.52 -3.69
CA ARG A 174 -13.74 -5.05 -2.30
C ARG A 174 -13.86 -3.54 -2.18
N LEU A 175 -13.46 -2.79 -3.21
CA LEU A 175 -13.51 -1.32 -3.23
C LEU A 175 -14.87 -0.77 -3.70
N ARG A 176 -15.82 -1.62 -4.14
CA ARG A 176 -17.16 -1.19 -4.54
C ARG A 176 -17.90 -0.41 -3.45
N VAL A 177 -17.59 -0.68 -2.17
CA VAL A 177 -18.12 0.04 -1.01
C VAL A 177 -17.80 1.54 -0.99
N LEU A 178 -16.89 2.00 -1.87
CA LEU A 178 -16.56 3.40 -2.09
C LEU A 178 -17.52 4.08 -3.09
N GLN A 179 -18.36 3.31 -3.79
CA GLN A 179 -19.42 3.86 -4.65
C GLN A 179 -20.59 4.33 -3.76
N PRO A 180 -21.03 5.58 -3.89
CA PRO A 180 -22.14 6.09 -3.07
C PRO A 180 -23.46 5.33 -3.24
N ASN A 181 -23.70 4.77 -4.44
CA ASN A 181 -24.90 4.04 -4.78
C ASN A 181 -24.84 2.53 -4.46
N ASP A 182 -23.71 2.05 -3.91
CA ASP A 182 -23.60 0.66 -3.51
C ASP A 182 -24.43 0.39 -2.24
N PRO A 183 -25.18 -0.72 -2.16
CA PRO A 183 -25.94 -1.07 -0.96
C PRO A 183 -25.09 -1.15 0.31
N ASP A 184 -23.81 -1.57 0.16
CA ASP A 184 -22.84 -1.68 1.27
C ASP A 184 -21.96 -0.44 1.40
N SER A 185 -22.37 0.68 0.81
CA SER A 185 -21.59 1.92 0.78
C SER A 185 -21.14 2.34 2.17
N TYR A 186 -19.85 2.62 2.32
CA TYR A 186 -19.27 3.06 3.60
C TYR A 186 -19.81 4.40 4.07
N TYR A 187 -20.25 5.25 3.16
CA TYR A 187 -20.78 6.57 3.54
C TYR A 187 -22.02 6.45 4.41
N GLN A 188 -22.86 5.46 4.15
CA GLN A 188 -24.06 5.18 4.91
C GLN A 188 -23.80 4.12 5.99
N SER A 189 -23.24 2.95 5.62
CA SER A 189 -23.08 1.81 6.53
C SER A 189 -22.09 2.06 7.67
N ARG A 190 -21.13 2.96 7.47
CA ARG A 190 -20.14 3.39 8.49
C ARG A 190 -20.31 4.85 8.91
N GLU A 191 -21.42 5.47 8.55
CA GLU A 191 -21.74 6.86 8.96
C GLU A 191 -20.58 7.82 8.69
N ILE A 192 -19.88 7.68 7.53
CA ILE A 192 -18.68 8.49 7.21
C ILE A 192 -19.00 9.98 7.09
N VAL A 193 -20.23 10.32 6.75
CA VAL A 193 -20.70 11.71 6.66
C VAL A 193 -21.99 11.92 7.44
N PRO A 194 -22.26 13.17 7.90
CA PRO A 194 -23.58 13.54 8.36
C PRO A 194 -24.65 13.21 7.32
N SER A 195 -25.84 12.80 7.76
CA SER A 195 -26.92 12.35 6.88
C SER A 195 -27.35 13.38 5.82
N ASP A 196 -27.29 14.66 6.14
CA ASP A 196 -27.59 15.75 5.21
C ASP A 196 -26.54 15.94 4.10
N MET A 197 -25.37 15.31 4.22
CA MET A 197 -24.31 15.34 3.21
C MET A 197 -24.33 14.12 2.27
N LEU A 198 -25.14 13.11 2.53
CA LEU A 198 -25.22 11.91 1.70
C LEU A 198 -25.62 12.23 0.25
N ALA A 199 -26.60 13.13 0.06
CA ALA A 199 -27.02 13.54 -1.28
C ALA A 199 -25.92 14.25 -2.10
N ASP A 200 -24.96 14.91 -1.44
CA ASP A 200 -23.82 15.50 -2.15
C ASP A 200 -22.91 14.45 -2.75
N LEU A 201 -22.76 13.29 -2.07
CA LEU A 201 -21.89 12.19 -2.53
C LEU A 201 -22.38 11.51 -3.80
N GLU A 202 -23.69 11.52 -4.08
CA GLU A 202 -24.26 11.00 -5.33
C GLU A 202 -23.70 11.70 -6.57
N ARG A 203 -23.15 12.90 -6.41
CA ARG A 203 -22.51 13.67 -7.47
C ARG A 203 -21.05 13.29 -7.72
N ALA A 204 -20.46 12.42 -6.91
CA ALA A 204 -19.12 11.89 -7.14
C ALA A 204 -19.10 11.00 -8.40
N LYS A 205 -18.03 11.11 -9.16
CA LYS A 205 -17.70 10.22 -10.28
C LYS A 205 -16.49 9.41 -9.88
N ILE A 206 -16.69 8.14 -9.59
CA ILE A 206 -15.65 7.26 -9.05
C ILE A 206 -15.43 6.11 -10.01
N VAL A 207 -14.24 6.04 -10.59
CA VAL A 207 -13.81 4.92 -11.42
C VAL A 207 -12.81 4.08 -10.62
N ILE A 208 -13.08 2.78 -10.50
CA ILE A 208 -12.21 1.81 -9.84
C ILE A 208 -11.64 0.90 -10.92
N THR A 209 -10.32 0.84 -11.03
CA THR A 209 -9.63 0.06 -12.05
C THR A 209 -8.35 -0.57 -11.49
N ASN A 210 -7.74 -1.45 -12.29
CA ASN A 210 -6.38 -1.91 -12.05
C ASN A 210 -5.41 -1.28 -13.06
N TYR A 211 -4.12 -1.27 -12.73
CA TYR A 211 -3.10 -0.66 -13.58
C TYR A 211 -2.95 -1.34 -14.95
N HIS A 212 -3.26 -2.65 -15.08
CA HIS A 212 -3.23 -3.35 -16.37
C HIS A 212 -4.19 -2.73 -17.40
N SER A 213 -5.24 -2.07 -16.95
CA SER A 213 -6.20 -1.41 -17.82
C SER A 213 -5.58 -0.28 -18.65
N PHE A 214 -4.44 0.29 -18.23
CA PHE A 214 -3.72 1.33 -18.96
C PHE A 214 -2.89 0.78 -20.13
N LYS A 215 -2.74 -0.55 -20.25
CA LYS A 215 -2.08 -1.16 -21.40
C LYS A 215 -2.85 -0.85 -22.67
N LEU A 216 -2.15 -0.32 -23.67
CA LEU A 216 -2.72 -0.06 -24.99
C LEU A 216 -3.11 -1.38 -25.65
N ARG A 217 -4.31 -1.45 -26.22
CA ARG A 217 -4.84 -2.64 -26.90
C ARG A 217 -4.73 -2.53 -28.39
N GLU A 218 -4.59 -3.65 -29.08
CA GLU A 218 -4.75 -3.68 -30.53
C GLU A 218 -6.21 -3.40 -30.91
N ARG A 219 -6.43 -2.49 -31.85
CA ARG A 219 -7.77 -2.10 -32.33
C ARG A 219 -8.44 -3.19 -33.15
N VAL A 220 -7.63 -3.97 -33.87
CA VAL A 220 -8.07 -5.02 -34.75
C VAL A 220 -7.20 -6.24 -34.51
N GLU A 221 -7.79 -7.37 -34.16
CA GLU A 221 -7.11 -8.66 -34.14
C GLU A 221 -6.85 -9.09 -35.58
N ILE A 222 -5.78 -8.59 -36.18
CA ILE A 222 -5.37 -9.00 -37.53
C ILE A 222 -4.46 -10.20 -37.39
N SER A 223 -4.81 -11.31 -38.06
CA SER A 223 -3.95 -12.49 -38.13
C SER A 223 -2.56 -12.13 -38.70
N ALA A 224 -1.53 -12.93 -38.34
CA ALA A 224 -0.18 -12.70 -38.84
C ALA A 224 -0.11 -12.59 -40.39
N GLY A 225 -0.92 -13.38 -41.10
CA GLY A 225 -1.06 -13.28 -42.56
C GLY A 225 -1.74 -12.00 -43.04
N GLY A 226 -2.76 -11.54 -42.31
CA GLY A 226 -3.42 -10.27 -42.59
C GLY A 226 -2.50 -9.06 -42.37
N ARG A 227 -1.66 -9.07 -41.33
CA ARG A 227 -0.62 -8.06 -41.13
C ARG A 227 0.39 -8.00 -42.26
N ALA A 228 0.86 -9.15 -42.73
CA ALA A 228 1.79 -9.24 -43.85
C ALA A 228 1.19 -8.66 -45.16
N LEU A 229 -0.10 -8.91 -45.42
CA LEU A 229 -0.83 -8.38 -46.56
C LEU A 229 -1.00 -6.86 -46.50
N LEU A 230 -1.29 -6.32 -45.30
CA LEU A 230 -1.53 -4.89 -45.08
C LEU A 230 -0.24 -4.05 -45.04
N LYS A 231 0.94 -4.64 -44.81
CA LYS A 231 2.25 -3.97 -44.91
C LYS A 231 2.54 -3.38 -46.28
N GLY A 232 1.89 -3.88 -47.33
CA GLY A 232 2.07 -3.39 -48.67
C GLY A 232 3.53 -3.42 -49.17
N LYS A 233 3.79 -2.89 -50.36
CA LYS A 233 5.15 -2.83 -50.92
C LYS A 233 6.11 -1.86 -50.20
N ARG A 234 5.62 -0.99 -49.32
CA ARG A 234 6.45 0.01 -48.60
C ARG A 234 6.90 -0.47 -47.20
N GLY A 235 6.42 -1.60 -46.73
CA GLY A 235 6.89 -2.22 -45.45
C GLY A 235 6.55 -1.43 -44.17
N GLU A 236 5.71 -0.39 -44.25
CA GLU A 236 5.30 0.37 -43.06
C GLU A 236 4.34 -0.45 -42.19
N ASP A 237 4.67 -0.59 -40.93
CA ASP A 237 3.80 -1.25 -39.98
C ASP A 237 2.55 -0.39 -39.71
N LEU A 238 1.36 -0.96 -39.97
CA LEU A 238 0.11 -0.32 -39.59
C LEU A 238 0.06 -0.20 -38.06
N ASN A 239 -0.03 1.03 -37.58
CA ASN A 239 -0.23 1.26 -36.14
C ASN A 239 -1.64 0.82 -35.74
N THR A 240 -1.76 -0.43 -35.30
CA THR A 240 -3.02 -1.04 -34.85
C THR A 240 -3.34 -0.80 -33.40
N LEU A 241 -2.45 -0.16 -32.63
CA LEU A 241 -2.66 0.15 -31.25
C LEU A 241 -3.65 1.30 -31.05
N GLU A 242 -4.44 1.24 -29.98
CA GLU A 242 -5.26 2.36 -29.56
C GLU A 242 -4.38 3.57 -29.19
N THR A 243 -4.90 4.76 -29.37
CA THR A 243 -4.24 5.98 -28.90
C THR A 243 -4.44 6.14 -27.40
N GLU A 244 -3.59 6.95 -26.74
CA GLU A 244 -3.73 7.33 -25.34
C GLU A 244 -5.15 7.85 -25.00
N GLY A 245 -5.73 8.68 -25.89
CA GLY A 245 -7.08 9.19 -25.71
C GLY A 245 -8.16 8.13 -25.76
N GLN A 246 -8.01 7.12 -26.63
CA GLN A 246 -8.92 5.98 -26.71
C GLN A 246 -8.77 5.06 -25.51
N MET A 247 -7.55 4.84 -25.05
CA MET A 247 -7.30 4.11 -23.82
C MET A 247 -8.00 4.79 -22.63
N LEU A 248 -7.87 6.10 -22.46
CA LEU A 248 -8.59 6.82 -21.40
C LEU A 248 -10.11 6.73 -21.56
N GLN A 249 -10.63 6.88 -22.79
CA GLN A 249 -12.07 6.73 -23.06
C GLN A 249 -12.59 5.33 -22.65
N ARG A 250 -11.77 4.31 -22.79
CA ARG A 250 -12.10 2.94 -22.38
C ARG A 250 -11.97 2.72 -20.87
N VAL A 251 -10.93 3.29 -20.24
CA VAL A 251 -10.60 3.02 -18.83
C VAL A 251 -11.40 3.92 -17.89
N VAL A 252 -11.56 5.19 -18.24
CA VAL A 252 -12.18 6.22 -17.38
C VAL A 252 -13.27 7.02 -18.11
N PRO A 253 -14.23 6.38 -18.79
CA PRO A 253 -15.24 7.08 -19.59
C PRO A 253 -16.04 8.11 -18.80
N GLU A 254 -16.36 7.81 -17.54
CA GLU A 254 -17.12 8.68 -16.64
C GLU A 254 -16.37 9.95 -16.23
N LEU A 255 -15.03 9.93 -16.31
CA LEU A 255 -14.17 11.05 -15.93
C LEU A 255 -13.80 11.94 -17.12
N MET A 256 -14.11 11.55 -18.37
CA MET A 256 -13.68 12.30 -19.57
C MET A 256 -14.19 13.74 -19.63
N GLY A 257 -15.30 14.03 -18.97
CA GLY A 257 -15.84 15.40 -18.84
C GLY A 257 -15.37 16.15 -17.60
N MET A 258 -14.49 15.54 -16.80
CA MET A 258 -13.99 16.12 -15.55
C MET A 258 -12.65 16.82 -15.76
N LYS A 259 -12.34 17.75 -14.85
CA LYS A 259 -11.01 18.37 -14.73
C LYS A 259 -10.50 18.19 -13.30
N ASN A 260 -9.19 18.11 -13.16
CA ASN A 260 -8.53 18.00 -11.84
C ASN A 260 -9.01 16.79 -11.02
N VAL A 261 -8.92 15.61 -11.60
CA VAL A 261 -9.27 14.34 -10.96
C VAL A 261 -8.33 14.06 -9.79
N MET A 262 -8.84 13.53 -8.68
CA MET A 262 -8.02 12.99 -7.61
C MET A 262 -7.78 11.49 -7.87
N VAL A 263 -6.52 11.07 -7.75
CA VAL A 263 -6.14 9.66 -7.86
C VAL A 263 -5.89 9.09 -6.46
N LEU A 264 -6.45 7.92 -6.19
CA LEU A 264 -6.22 7.15 -4.97
C LEU A 264 -5.60 5.81 -5.37
N ASN A 265 -4.32 5.62 -5.04
CA ASN A 265 -3.62 4.37 -5.32
C ASN A 265 -3.69 3.46 -4.08
N ASP A 266 -4.31 2.29 -4.23
CA ASP A 266 -4.25 1.25 -3.21
C ASP A 266 -3.03 0.37 -3.42
N GLU A 267 -2.39 -0.06 -2.33
CA GLU A 267 -1.10 -0.78 -2.34
C GLU A 267 -0.06 -0.10 -3.25
N ALA A 268 0.08 1.19 -3.09
CA ALA A 268 0.84 2.08 -3.97
C ALA A 268 2.34 1.74 -4.07
N HIS A 269 2.87 0.84 -3.25
CA HIS A 269 4.24 0.35 -3.35
C HIS A 269 4.53 -0.38 -4.69
N HIS A 270 3.51 -0.76 -5.43
CA HIS A 270 3.66 -1.26 -6.80
C HIS A 270 3.74 -0.14 -7.86
N CYS A 271 3.62 1.13 -7.49
CA CYS A 271 3.54 2.29 -8.39
C CYS A 271 4.67 3.29 -8.13
N TYR A 272 5.93 2.83 -8.11
CA TYR A 272 7.09 3.69 -7.96
C TYR A 272 8.06 3.53 -9.13
N ARG A 273 8.71 4.64 -9.54
CA ARG A 273 9.79 4.60 -10.53
C ARG A 273 11.05 4.06 -9.88
N GLU A 274 11.84 3.34 -10.66
CA GLU A 274 13.22 3.03 -10.30
C GLU A 274 14.07 4.29 -10.29
N LYS A 275 15.01 4.35 -9.35
CA LYS A 275 16.02 5.42 -9.40
C LYS A 275 16.93 5.20 -10.60
N PRO A 276 17.23 6.26 -11.39
CA PRO A 276 18.23 6.15 -12.44
C PRO A 276 19.60 5.85 -11.81
N GLY A 277 20.23 4.76 -12.19
CA GLY A 277 21.59 4.40 -11.75
C GLY A 277 21.71 3.20 -10.82
N GLU A 278 20.61 2.57 -10.39
CA GLU A 278 20.63 1.30 -9.67
C GLU A 278 20.55 0.12 -10.65
N ASP A 279 21.46 0.06 -11.62
CA ASP A 279 21.68 -1.14 -12.45
C ASP A 279 22.51 -2.18 -11.66
N GLU A 280 22.05 -2.57 -10.48
CA GLU A 280 22.54 -3.76 -9.80
C GLU A 280 21.91 -5.03 -10.42
N GLU A 281 22.12 -5.20 -11.74
CA GLU A 281 21.77 -6.43 -12.46
C GLU A 281 22.68 -7.63 -12.11
N GLY A 282 23.56 -7.49 -11.10
CA GLY A 282 24.67 -8.43 -10.92
C GLY A 282 24.27 -9.84 -10.49
N ASP A 283 23.21 -10.04 -9.69
CA ASP A 283 23.04 -11.30 -8.95
C ASP A 283 21.65 -11.97 -8.99
N LEU A 284 20.63 -11.39 -9.61
CA LEU A 284 19.31 -12.02 -9.69
C LEU A 284 19.27 -13.10 -10.78
N LYS A 285 18.97 -14.35 -10.42
CA LYS A 285 18.89 -15.51 -11.35
C LYS A 285 17.49 -16.13 -11.36
N GLY A 286 17.08 -16.64 -12.52
CA GLY A 286 15.87 -17.47 -12.66
C GLY A 286 14.56 -16.70 -12.42
N ASP A 287 13.74 -17.19 -11.51
CA ASP A 287 12.38 -16.68 -11.28
C ASP A 287 12.39 -15.34 -10.56
N GLU A 288 13.38 -15.04 -9.72
CA GLU A 288 13.54 -13.72 -9.07
C GLU A 288 13.74 -12.59 -10.08
N LYS A 289 14.48 -12.85 -11.16
CA LYS A 289 14.65 -11.88 -12.25
C LYS A 289 13.34 -11.64 -12.99
N LYS A 290 12.55 -12.69 -13.24
CA LYS A 290 11.24 -12.58 -13.90
C LYS A 290 10.25 -11.78 -13.04
N ASP A 291 10.24 -12.00 -11.74
CA ASP A 291 9.37 -11.28 -10.80
C ASP A 291 9.75 -9.80 -10.72
N ALA A 292 11.05 -9.48 -10.67
CA ALA A 292 11.54 -8.12 -10.71
C ALA A 292 11.15 -7.41 -12.01
N ASP A 293 11.34 -8.05 -13.17
CA ASP A 293 10.96 -7.50 -14.47
C ASP A 293 9.46 -7.28 -14.59
N SER A 294 8.64 -8.20 -14.07
CA SER A 294 7.18 -8.06 -14.03
C SER A 294 6.75 -6.88 -13.16
N ASN A 295 7.36 -6.70 -11.99
CA ASN A 295 7.09 -5.58 -11.10
C ASN A 295 7.52 -4.24 -11.74
N ARG A 296 8.64 -4.22 -12.46
CA ARG A 296 9.11 -3.05 -13.23
C ARG A 296 8.12 -2.66 -14.32
N GLU A 297 7.66 -3.63 -15.11
CA GLU A 297 6.66 -3.40 -16.15
C GLU A 297 5.35 -2.87 -15.55
N ALA A 298 4.91 -3.45 -14.44
CA ALA A 298 3.72 -3.03 -13.71
C ALA A 298 3.83 -1.57 -13.24
N ALA A 299 4.94 -1.20 -12.62
CA ALA A 299 5.20 0.15 -12.14
C ALA A 299 5.23 1.17 -13.28
N ARG A 300 5.94 0.85 -14.38
CA ARG A 300 5.99 1.70 -15.59
C ARG A 300 4.61 1.90 -16.20
N LEU A 301 3.83 0.84 -16.32
CA LEU A 301 2.48 0.92 -16.88
C LEU A 301 1.55 1.77 -16.02
N TRP A 302 1.62 1.61 -14.70
CA TRP A 302 0.81 2.37 -13.76
C TRP A 302 1.14 3.86 -13.82
N ILE A 303 2.42 4.22 -13.71
CA ILE A 303 2.86 5.61 -13.75
C ILE A 303 2.53 6.26 -15.11
N SER A 304 2.80 5.57 -16.22
CA SER A 304 2.48 6.11 -17.55
C SER A 304 0.99 6.39 -17.73
N GLY A 305 0.13 5.51 -17.17
CA GLY A 305 -1.32 5.74 -17.16
C GLY A 305 -1.71 7.02 -16.41
N LEU A 306 -1.09 7.28 -15.25
CA LEU A 306 -1.31 8.50 -14.49
C LEU A 306 -0.79 9.76 -15.22
N GLU A 307 0.35 9.67 -15.88
CA GLU A 307 0.90 10.78 -16.68
C GLU A 307 0.00 11.14 -17.87
N ILE A 308 -0.53 10.14 -18.57
CA ILE A 308 -1.49 10.33 -19.64
C ILE A 308 -2.76 11.00 -19.11
N LEU A 309 -3.28 10.52 -17.97
CA LEU A 309 -4.43 11.11 -17.31
C LEU A 309 -4.17 12.58 -16.94
N ALA A 310 -2.99 12.87 -16.35
CA ALA A 310 -2.60 14.21 -15.96
C ALA A 310 -2.56 15.19 -17.17
N LYS A 311 -2.01 14.74 -18.30
CA LYS A 311 -1.96 15.53 -19.54
C LYS A 311 -3.35 15.82 -20.12
N LYS A 312 -4.30 14.91 -20.00
CA LYS A 312 -5.62 15.00 -20.66
C LYS A 312 -6.69 15.64 -19.79
N LEU A 313 -6.80 15.23 -18.54
CA LEU A 313 -7.85 15.67 -17.63
C LEU A 313 -7.33 16.59 -16.51
N GLY A 314 -6.04 16.59 -16.26
CA GLY A 314 -5.42 17.18 -15.09
C GLY A 314 -5.63 16.32 -13.83
N ILE A 315 -4.61 16.28 -12.99
CA ILE A 315 -4.67 15.62 -11.67
C ILE A 315 -4.52 16.69 -10.60
N ASN A 316 -5.49 16.75 -9.69
CA ASN A 316 -5.43 17.62 -8.52
C ASN A 316 -4.33 17.13 -7.58
N ARG A 317 -4.41 15.85 -7.22
CA ARG A 317 -3.46 15.19 -6.32
C ARG A 317 -3.54 13.67 -6.51
N VAL A 318 -2.42 13.02 -6.29
CA VAL A 318 -2.33 11.56 -6.14
C VAL A 318 -2.14 11.27 -4.66
N ILE A 319 -3.01 10.45 -4.07
CA ILE A 319 -2.86 9.95 -2.71
C ILE A 319 -2.49 8.48 -2.79
N ASP A 320 -1.33 8.15 -2.28
CA ASP A 320 -0.80 6.80 -2.22
C ASP A 320 -1.07 6.20 -0.85
N LEU A 321 -1.79 5.09 -0.80
CA LEU A 321 -2.07 4.36 0.44
C LEU A 321 -1.30 3.05 0.43
N SER A 322 -0.39 2.87 1.38
CA SER A 322 0.41 1.67 1.49
C SER A 322 0.89 1.45 2.92
N ALA A 323 1.14 0.20 3.28
CA ALA A 323 1.83 -0.14 4.51
C ALA A 323 3.34 0.18 4.40
N THR A 324 3.87 0.10 3.18
CA THR A 324 5.30 0.24 2.85
C THR A 324 5.52 1.24 1.72
N PRO A 325 5.13 2.52 1.84
CA PRO A 325 5.16 3.48 0.73
C PRO A 325 6.57 3.78 0.21
N PHE A 326 7.61 3.46 0.96
CA PHE A 326 9.01 3.72 0.62
C PHE A 326 9.78 2.46 0.19
N PHE A 327 9.14 1.32 0.20
CA PHE A 327 9.71 0.10 -0.33
C PHE A 327 9.21 -0.08 -1.76
N LEU A 328 10.05 0.31 -2.64
CA LEU A 328 10.90 -0.52 -3.45
C LEU A 328 10.45 -0.62 -4.87
N SER A 329 11.15 -0.04 -5.60
CA SER A 329 11.96 -0.69 -6.63
C SER A 329 12.59 -1.96 -6.06
N GLY A 330 12.13 -3.09 -6.52
CA GLY A 330 12.52 -4.42 -6.15
C GLY A 330 14.02 -4.61 -5.93
N SER A 331 14.41 -5.81 -5.74
CA SER A 331 15.75 -6.32 -5.52
C SER A 331 16.40 -5.89 -4.20
N GLY A 332 16.41 -6.79 -3.31
CA GLY A 332 17.23 -6.74 -2.12
C GLY A 332 16.45 -6.38 -0.87
N TYR A 333 15.53 -7.24 -0.49
CA TYR A 333 15.46 -7.53 0.92
C TYR A 333 16.84 -8.04 1.30
N ALA A 334 17.70 -7.14 1.75
CA ALA A 334 18.88 -7.57 2.45
C ALA A 334 18.37 -8.52 3.54
N GLU A 335 18.82 -9.76 3.51
CA GLU A 335 18.43 -10.83 4.44
C GLU A 335 18.41 -10.36 5.89
N GLY A 336 19.30 -9.44 6.25
CA GLY A 336 19.34 -8.77 7.54
C GLY A 336 18.13 -7.91 7.89
N THR A 337 17.50 -7.22 6.94
CA THR A 337 16.34 -6.33 7.21
C THR A 337 15.08 -7.15 7.50
N LEU A 338 14.86 -8.24 6.77
CA LEU A 338 13.75 -9.15 7.00
C LEU A 338 13.87 -9.83 8.37
N LYS A 339 15.06 -10.34 8.71
CA LYS A 339 15.36 -10.94 10.02
C LYS A 339 15.09 -9.96 11.18
N THR A 340 15.55 -8.74 11.07
CA THR A 340 15.32 -7.70 12.09
C THR A 340 13.84 -7.34 12.23
N ALA A 341 13.09 -7.28 11.13
CA ALA A 341 11.65 -7.05 11.16
C ALA A 341 10.90 -8.19 11.84
N LEU A 342 11.25 -9.43 11.52
CA LEU A 342 10.66 -10.61 12.14
C LEU A 342 10.95 -10.68 13.65
N GLU A 343 12.18 -10.36 14.08
CA GLU A 343 12.54 -10.31 15.50
C GLU A 343 11.79 -9.22 16.27
N ALA A 344 11.61 -8.03 15.65
CA ALA A 344 10.86 -6.94 16.25
C ALA A 344 9.36 -7.28 16.42
N LEU A 345 8.76 -7.90 15.40
CA LEU A 345 7.38 -8.37 15.44
C LEU A 345 7.20 -9.53 16.43
N TYR A 346 8.18 -10.43 16.52
CA TYR A 346 8.20 -11.52 17.48
C TYR A 346 8.19 -11.03 18.92
N GLY A 347 8.99 -10.02 19.25
CA GLY A 347 8.97 -9.44 20.62
C GLY A 347 7.62 -8.85 21.03
N HIS A 348 6.82 -8.39 20.06
CA HIS A 348 5.43 -7.99 20.33
C HIS A 348 4.50 -9.19 20.49
N TYR A 349 4.67 -10.21 19.65
CA TYR A 349 3.91 -11.45 19.74
C TYR A 349 4.14 -12.17 21.06
N GLU A 350 5.39 -12.28 21.52
CA GLU A 350 5.76 -12.91 22.77
C GLU A 350 5.02 -12.28 23.96
N LYS A 351 4.95 -10.95 24.02
CA LYS A 351 4.17 -10.23 25.05
C LYS A 351 2.66 -10.55 24.98
N THR A 352 2.14 -10.64 23.76
CA THR A 352 0.72 -10.96 23.55
C THR A 352 0.44 -12.40 23.98
N PHE A 353 1.34 -13.32 23.65
CA PHE A 353 1.25 -14.72 24.03
C PHE A 353 1.25 -14.88 25.56
N GLU A 354 2.20 -14.24 26.27
CA GLU A 354 2.26 -14.25 27.73
C GLU A 354 1.00 -13.65 28.39
N LEU A 355 0.43 -12.59 27.79
CA LEU A 355 -0.80 -12.00 28.27
C LEU A 355 -1.98 -12.99 28.15
N TRP A 356 -2.09 -13.67 27.01
CA TRP A 356 -3.14 -14.65 26.78
C TRP A 356 -3.03 -15.88 27.71
N GLU A 357 -1.80 -16.33 27.99
CA GLU A 357 -1.58 -17.38 29.00
C GLU A 357 -2.04 -16.94 30.39
N LYS A 358 -1.71 -15.70 30.81
CA LYS A 358 -2.15 -15.16 32.12
C LYS A 358 -3.66 -15.03 32.20
N GLU A 359 -4.34 -14.69 31.14
CA GLU A 359 -5.81 -14.59 31.07
C GLU A 359 -6.50 -15.96 30.87
N GLY A 360 -5.74 -17.05 30.80
CA GLY A 360 -6.26 -18.41 30.68
C GLY A 360 -6.84 -18.74 29.30
N ILE A 361 -6.49 -17.97 28.27
CA ILE A 361 -6.92 -18.21 26.90
C ILE A 361 -6.13 -19.38 26.32
N LYS A 362 -6.84 -20.50 26.07
CA LYS A 362 -6.22 -21.76 25.64
C LYS A 362 -5.73 -21.82 24.21
N VAL A 363 -6.21 -20.91 23.35
CA VAL A 363 -5.81 -20.83 21.93
C VAL A 363 -4.71 -19.80 21.82
N PRO A 364 -3.51 -20.14 21.30
CA PRO A 364 -2.43 -19.16 21.12
C PRO A 364 -2.82 -18.11 20.07
N PRO A 365 -2.31 -16.87 20.18
CA PRO A 365 -2.50 -15.87 19.14
C PRO A 365 -1.88 -16.35 17.83
N CYS A 366 -2.47 -16.01 16.69
CA CYS A 366 -1.97 -16.38 15.38
C CYS A 366 -1.02 -15.31 14.84
N PHE A 367 0.17 -15.73 14.38
CA PHE A 367 1.15 -14.87 13.70
C PHE A 367 1.22 -15.27 12.22
N ILE A 368 0.77 -14.38 11.34
CA ILE A 368 0.72 -14.64 9.89
C ILE A 368 1.74 -13.77 9.18
N VAL A 369 2.66 -14.42 8.45
CA VAL A 369 3.63 -13.74 7.56
C VAL A 369 3.23 -14.04 6.12
N VAL A 370 2.92 -13.01 5.36
CA VAL A 370 2.61 -13.15 3.93
C VAL A 370 3.81 -12.71 3.12
N CYS A 371 4.37 -13.63 2.34
CA CYS A 371 5.49 -13.39 1.45
C CYS A 371 5.01 -13.22 0.00
N ASN A 372 5.78 -12.49 -0.79
CA ASN A 372 5.46 -12.20 -2.18
C ASN A 372 5.84 -13.34 -3.16
N ASN A 373 6.70 -14.27 -2.73
CA ASN A 373 7.11 -15.43 -3.52
C ASN A 373 7.45 -16.62 -2.62
N THR A 374 7.54 -17.81 -3.23
CA THR A 374 7.81 -19.09 -2.56
C THR A 374 9.22 -19.15 -1.97
N SER A 375 10.22 -18.58 -2.65
CA SER A 375 11.60 -18.55 -2.15
C SER A 375 11.72 -17.76 -0.86
N THR A 376 11.10 -16.58 -0.79
CA THR A 376 11.07 -15.77 0.43
C THR A 376 10.29 -16.45 1.55
N SER A 377 9.16 -17.11 1.24
CA SER A 377 8.36 -17.82 2.25
C SER A 377 9.14 -18.99 2.84
N LYS A 378 9.91 -19.71 2.02
CA LYS A 378 10.80 -20.79 2.47
C LYS A 378 11.91 -20.27 3.39
N LEU A 379 12.61 -19.19 3.01
CA LEU A 379 13.64 -18.55 3.84
C LEU A 379 13.10 -18.08 5.18
N VAL A 380 11.93 -17.48 5.19
CA VAL A 380 11.24 -17.03 6.41
C VAL A 380 10.88 -18.23 7.28
N PHE A 381 10.29 -19.27 6.68
CA PHE A 381 9.95 -20.50 7.37
C PHE A 381 11.17 -21.14 8.03
N ASP A 382 12.24 -21.34 7.28
CA ASP A 382 13.49 -21.94 7.79
C ASP A 382 14.09 -21.11 8.94
N TYR A 383 14.11 -19.78 8.80
CA TYR A 383 14.60 -18.87 9.83
C TYR A 383 13.77 -18.92 11.12
N ILE A 384 12.46 -19.03 11.02
CA ILE A 384 11.54 -19.01 12.15
C ILE A 384 11.52 -20.37 12.85
N SER A 385 11.29 -21.44 12.07
CA SER A 385 10.96 -22.76 12.57
C SER A 385 12.15 -23.71 12.75
N GLY A 386 13.23 -23.45 12.01
CA GLY A 386 14.40 -24.34 11.89
C GLY A 386 14.28 -25.33 10.72
N PHE A 387 15.41 -25.84 10.27
CA PHE A 387 15.51 -26.77 9.16
C PHE A 387 16.77 -27.65 9.29
N HIS A 388 16.78 -28.78 8.57
CA HIS A 388 17.93 -29.63 8.44
C HIS A 388 18.80 -29.19 7.26
N ARG A 389 20.04 -28.84 7.54
CA ARG A 389 21.04 -28.49 6.54
C ARG A 389 21.84 -29.75 6.15
N GLU A 390 21.92 -30.02 4.88
CA GLU A 390 22.81 -31.03 4.32
C GLU A 390 24.22 -30.46 4.15
N ASN A 391 25.20 -31.09 4.76
CA ASN A 391 26.62 -30.73 4.61
C ASN A 391 27.22 -31.45 3.37
N GLU A 392 28.37 -30.98 2.89
CA GLU A 392 29.08 -31.53 1.73
C GLU A 392 29.50 -32.99 1.90
N ASP A 393 29.57 -33.48 3.15
CA ASP A 393 29.88 -34.86 3.51
C ASP A 393 28.65 -35.79 3.56
N GLY A 394 27.45 -35.27 3.24
CA GLY A 394 26.18 -36.00 3.31
C GLY A 394 25.59 -36.15 4.70
N SER A 395 26.20 -35.52 5.72
CA SER A 395 25.62 -35.44 7.07
C SER A 395 24.55 -34.33 7.12
N THR A 396 23.51 -34.58 7.91
CA THR A 396 22.46 -33.55 8.19
C THR A 396 22.66 -32.96 9.57
N GLU A 397 22.72 -31.63 9.62
CA GLU A 397 22.79 -30.86 10.87
C GLU A 397 21.53 -30.02 11.03
N LEU A 398 20.94 -30.03 12.23
CA LEU A 398 19.78 -29.18 12.53
C LEU A 398 20.22 -27.74 12.79
N GLU A 399 19.80 -26.82 11.95
CA GLU A 399 19.82 -25.39 12.24
C GLU A 399 18.47 -24.99 12.87
N ASN A 400 18.46 -24.84 14.21
CA ASN A 400 17.22 -24.58 14.92
C ASN A 400 16.72 -23.14 14.69
N GLY A 401 15.40 -22.96 14.64
CA GLY A 401 14.75 -21.67 14.39
C GLY A 401 15.14 -20.60 15.42
N ARG A 402 15.21 -19.35 14.97
CA ARG A 402 15.59 -18.20 15.83
C ARG A 402 14.48 -17.78 16.77
N LEU A 403 13.22 -17.96 16.38
CA LEU A 403 12.07 -17.49 17.15
C LEU A 403 11.47 -18.63 17.97
N LYS A 404 11.79 -18.64 19.27
CA LYS A 404 11.58 -19.78 20.17
C LYS A 404 10.15 -20.35 20.16
N LEU A 405 9.12 -19.50 20.21
CA LEU A 405 7.71 -19.94 20.22
C LEU A 405 7.24 -20.54 18.90
N PHE A 406 8.01 -20.37 17.83
CA PHE A 406 7.67 -20.81 16.49
C PHE A 406 8.51 -22.00 15.98
N ARG A 407 9.44 -22.50 16.79
CA ARG A 407 10.28 -23.65 16.44
C ARG A 407 9.44 -24.90 16.21
N ASN A 408 9.82 -25.67 15.19
CA ASN A 408 9.23 -26.97 14.91
C ASN A 408 10.03 -28.15 15.49
N PHE A 409 11.16 -27.85 16.14
CA PHE A 409 12.03 -28.84 16.76
C PHE A 409 12.23 -28.50 18.24
N ASP A 410 12.36 -29.57 19.06
CA ASP A 410 12.69 -29.43 20.48
C ASP A 410 14.18 -29.09 20.68
N ASP A 411 14.59 -28.90 21.95
CA ASP A 411 15.99 -28.58 22.27
C ASP A 411 16.97 -29.75 22.02
N HIS A 412 16.44 -30.93 21.75
CA HIS A 412 17.20 -32.17 21.44
C HIS A 412 17.23 -32.41 19.90
N GLY A 413 16.61 -31.56 19.09
CA GLY A 413 16.57 -31.68 17.64
C GLY A 413 15.50 -32.63 17.10
N ASN A 414 14.57 -33.11 17.94
CA ASN A 414 13.46 -33.92 17.47
C ASN A 414 12.33 -33.05 16.97
N PRO A 415 11.66 -33.42 15.85
CA PRO A 415 10.49 -32.71 15.38
C PRO A 415 9.36 -32.78 16.41
N LEU A 416 8.69 -31.66 16.63
CA LEU A 416 7.52 -31.61 17.50
C LEU A 416 6.39 -32.44 16.93
N ALA A 417 5.66 -33.16 17.77
CA ALA A 417 4.47 -33.93 17.37
C ALA A 417 3.40 -33.03 16.71
N ARG A 418 3.37 -31.76 17.08
CA ARG A 418 2.56 -30.71 16.46
C ARG A 418 3.47 -29.53 16.11
N PRO A 419 3.63 -29.20 14.84
CA PRO A 419 4.46 -28.06 14.44
C PRO A 419 3.86 -26.74 14.92
N ASN A 420 4.71 -25.81 15.38
CA ASN A 420 4.30 -24.47 15.79
C ASN A 420 4.19 -23.50 14.60
N THR A 421 4.85 -23.83 13.49
CA THR A 421 4.86 -23.03 12.27
C THR A 421 4.53 -23.88 11.05
N LEU A 422 3.65 -23.38 10.21
CA LEU A 422 3.25 -24.02 8.95
C LEU A 422 3.66 -23.12 7.79
N LEU A 423 4.23 -23.70 6.74
CA LEU A 423 4.42 -23.07 5.43
C LEU A 423 3.24 -23.48 4.54
N ILE A 424 2.61 -22.48 3.93
CA ILE A 424 1.55 -22.70 2.94
C ILE A 424 1.93 -21.84 1.74
N ASP A 425 2.27 -22.46 0.63
CA ASP A 425 2.58 -21.77 -0.62
C ASP A 425 1.62 -22.16 -1.76
N SER A 426 1.65 -21.37 -2.84
CA SER A 426 0.74 -21.56 -3.97
C SER A 426 1.06 -22.83 -4.76
N GLU A 427 2.34 -23.21 -4.86
CA GLU A 427 2.77 -24.41 -5.56
C GLU A 427 2.25 -25.66 -4.88
N GLN A 428 2.30 -25.66 -3.55
CA GLN A 428 1.71 -26.72 -2.75
C GLN A 428 0.18 -26.78 -2.88
N LEU A 429 -0.50 -25.64 -2.94
CA LEU A 429 -1.95 -25.58 -3.08
C LEU A 429 -2.42 -26.02 -4.49
N GLU A 430 -1.66 -25.71 -5.53
CA GLU A 430 -2.00 -26.04 -6.92
C GLU A 430 -1.71 -27.49 -7.26
N SER A 431 -0.62 -28.07 -6.76
CA SER A 431 -0.25 -29.49 -7.02
C SER A 431 -1.19 -30.48 -6.33
N GLY A 432 -1.96 -30.05 -5.35
CA GLY A 432 -2.78 -30.94 -4.51
C GLY A 432 -1.98 -31.93 -3.66
N GLU A 433 -0.66 -31.96 -3.81
CA GLU A 433 0.30 -32.78 -3.04
C GLU A 433 0.66 -32.13 -1.71
N ALA A 434 0.35 -30.86 -1.56
CA ALA A 434 0.69 -30.02 -0.40
C ALA A 434 0.06 -30.42 0.92
N LEU A 435 -0.83 -31.34 0.89
CA LEU A 435 -1.36 -31.90 2.10
C LEU A 435 -0.59 -33.19 2.41
N ASP A 436 0.67 -33.03 2.82
CA ASP A 436 1.41 -34.10 3.48
C ASP A 436 0.45 -34.87 4.43
N THR A 437 0.60 -36.18 4.47
CA THR A 437 -0.24 -37.06 5.31
C THR A 437 -0.34 -36.58 6.75
N ASN A 438 0.73 -35.96 7.26
CA ASN A 438 0.77 -35.35 8.59
C ASN A 438 -0.09 -34.08 8.69
N PHE A 439 -0.07 -33.23 7.67
CA PHE A 439 -0.93 -32.02 7.63
C PHE A 439 -2.41 -32.41 7.51
N ARG A 440 -2.74 -33.40 6.67
CA ARG A 440 -4.13 -33.89 6.55
C ARG A 440 -4.63 -34.49 7.85
N ALA A 441 -3.82 -35.28 8.55
CA ALA A 441 -4.17 -35.84 9.85
C ALA A 441 -4.40 -34.73 10.89
N MET A 442 -3.49 -33.76 10.96
CA MET A 442 -3.58 -32.65 11.90
C MET A 442 -4.76 -31.70 11.58
N ALA A 443 -4.97 -31.37 10.31
CA ALA A 443 -6.09 -30.54 9.90
C ALA A 443 -7.44 -31.26 10.11
N SER A 444 -7.49 -32.57 9.92
CA SER A 444 -8.68 -33.39 10.19
C SER A 444 -9.05 -33.35 11.67
N ASP A 445 -8.09 -33.51 12.56
CA ASP A 445 -8.33 -33.47 14.02
C ASP A 445 -8.82 -32.10 14.48
N GLU A 446 -8.30 -30.99 13.94
CA GLU A 446 -8.76 -29.65 14.27
C GLU A 446 -10.13 -29.35 13.67
N ILE A 447 -10.40 -29.76 12.44
CA ILE A 447 -11.72 -29.64 11.82
C ILE A 447 -12.76 -30.42 12.61
N ASP A 448 -12.44 -31.61 13.06
CA ASP A 448 -13.34 -32.44 13.89
C ASP A 448 -13.58 -31.85 15.28
N ARG A 449 -12.59 -31.18 15.87
CA ARG A 449 -12.76 -30.40 17.09
C ARG A 449 -13.62 -29.16 16.90
N TYR A 450 -13.49 -28.49 15.78
CA TYR A 450 -14.29 -27.31 15.44
C TYR A 450 -15.76 -27.65 15.12
N ARG A 451 -16.01 -28.87 14.62
CA ARG A 451 -17.37 -29.38 14.32
C ARG A 451 -18.11 -29.90 15.55
N ARG A 452 -17.46 -30.12 16.66
CA ARG A 452 -18.04 -30.51 17.97
C ARG A 452 -18.32 -29.28 18.84
#